data_bcc9245b419772b2372f6cd5a5498aca
#
_entry.id   bcc9245b419772b2372f6cd5a5498aca
#
_cell.length_a   1.000
_cell.length_b   1.000
_cell.length_c   1.000
_cell.angle_alpha   90.00
_cell.angle_beta   90.00
_cell.angle_gamma   90.00
#
_symmetry.space_group_name_H-M   'P 1'
#
loop_
_entity.id
_entity.type
_entity.pdbx_description
1 polymer ?
#
loop_
_entity_poly.entity_id
_entity_poly.type
_entity_poly.pdbx_seq_one_letter_code
_entity_poly.pdbx_strand_id
1 'polypeptide(L)'
;SCLALLVAVRAMKQLGRPTTDVLAVTMPCFGTTKRTRSNAEILCGELGVSFQEIRIANTVRSHFADIGQDETVLDVTFENGQARVRTLELMDLANRTGGLVVGTGDLSELALGWATYNGDHMSMYGVNASVPKTLVRYLVDYVAGELGGRTEEILRDVLDTPVSPELLPPDANGKIAQKTEEKIGPYELHDFFLYHFVRFGFDREKLAILAEKAFDGRYDRPTIDRWLTEFLRRFFISQFKRSCIPDSPKVGSVSLSPRGDWRMPSDA
;
A
#
# COMPACT_ATOMS: atom_id res chain seq x y z
N SER A 1 -1.21 4.08 -3.35
CA SER A 1 -0.92 4.52 -4.75
C SER A 1 -1.13 6.03 -4.91
N CYS A 2 -2.25 6.59 -4.42
CA CYS A 2 -2.62 8.00 -4.61
C CYS A 2 -1.49 8.96 -4.19
N LEU A 3 -0.96 8.84 -2.96
CA LEU A 3 0.13 9.69 -2.49
C LEU A 3 1.38 9.58 -3.38
N ALA A 4 1.73 8.37 -3.83
CA ALA A 4 2.88 8.18 -4.72
C ALA A 4 2.71 8.91 -6.06
N LEU A 5 1.49 8.92 -6.62
CA LEU A 5 1.17 9.69 -7.82
C LEU A 5 1.33 11.20 -7.59
N LEU A 6 0.78 11.72 -6.48
CA LEU A 6 0.89 13.15 -6.12
C LEU A 6 2.35 13.57 -5.92
N VAL A 7 3.17 12.74 -5.26
CA VAL A 7 4.61 12.97 -5.09
C VAL A 7 5.33 12.98 -6.44
N ALA A 8 5.06 12.02 -7.32
CA ALA A 8 5.67 11.95 -8.65
C ALA A 8 5.33 13.20 -9.49
N VAL A 9 4.07 13.61 -9.50
CA VAL A 9 3.62 14.83 -10.21
C VAL A 9 4.32 16.08 -9.67
N ARG A 10 4.42 16.22 -8.35
CA ARG A 10 5.10 17.35 -7.71
C ARG A 10 6.59 17.36 -8.04
N ALA A 11 7.23 16.18 -8.04
CA ALA A 11 8.64 16.04 -8.42
C ALA A 11 8.88 16.48 -9.88
N MET A 12 8.02 16.05 -10.82
CA MET A 12 8.13 16.47 -12.23
C MET A 12 8.01 17.98 -12.38
N LYS A 13 7.04 18.61 -11.70
CA LYS A 13 6.87 20.06 -11.71
C LYS A 13 8.11 20.79 -11.15
N GLN A 14 8.69 20.30 -10.06
CA GLN A 14 9.91 20.89 -9.47
C GLN A 14 11.14 20.74 -10.38
N LEU A 15 11.21 19.65 -11.14
CA LEU A 15 12.28 19.40 -12.11
C LEU A 15 12.09 20.14 -13.44
N GLY A 16 10.98 20.89 -13.61
CA GLY A 16 10.64 21.52 -14.88
C GLY A 16 10.32 20.55 -16.01
N ARG A 17 9.93 19.31 -15.66
CA ARG A 17 9.54 18.27 -16.61
C ARG A 17 8.03 18.19 -16.76
N PRO A 18 7.52 17.77 -17.92
CA PRO A 18 6.10 17.61 -18.13
C PRO A 18 5.52 16.50 -17.22
N THR A 19 4.32 16.72 -16.71
CA THR A 19 3.64 15.71 -15.88
C THR A 19 3.29 14.45 -16.67
N THR A 20 3.22 14.53 -17.99
CA THR A 20 3.02 13.40 -18.90
C THR A 20 4.19 12.39 -18.91
N ASP A 21 5.34 12.75 -18.32
CA ASP A 21 6.44 11.79 -18.08
C ASP A 21 6.10 10.81 -16.96
N VAL A 22 5.05 11.08 -16.16
CA VAL A 22 4.49 10.13 -15.22
C VAL A 22 3.47 9.28 -15.95
N LEU A 23 3.75 7.98 -16.09
CA LEU A 23 2.82 6.99 -16.62
C LEU A 23 2.09 6.30 -15.46
N ALA A 24 0.83 6.63 -15.26
CA ALA A 24 -0.05 5.94 -14.34
C ALA A 24 -0.72 4.74 -15.03
N VAL A 25 -0.60 3.56 -14.43
CA VAL A 25 -1.14 2.33 -15.01
C VAL A 25 -2.22 1.74 -14.10
N THR A 26 -3.41 1.52 -14.63
CA THR A 26 -4.45 0.73 -13.96
C THR A 26 -4.52 -0.67 -14.56
N MET A 27 -4.60 -1.67 -13.70
CA MET A 27 -4.59 -3.07 -14.13
C MET A 27 -5.80 -3.81 -13.54
N PRO A 28 -7.02 -3.58 -14.10
CA PRO A 28 -8.21 -4.24 -13.61
C PRO A 28 -8.10 -5.76 -13.77
N CYS A 29 -8.48 -6.46 -12.70
CA CYS A 29 -8.60 -7.89 -12.62
C CYS A 29 -9.89 -8.27 -11.88
N PHE A 30 -9.96 -9.42 -11.26
CA PHE A 30 -11.18 -9.98 -10.67
C PHE A 30 -11.79 -9.13 -9.54
N GLY A 31 -10.96 -8.41 -8.77
CA GLY A 31 -11.39 -7.62 -7.61
C GLY A 31 -11.56 -6.11 -7.84
N THR A 32 -11.25 -5.60 -9.03
CA THR A 32 -11.28 -4.16 -9.28
C THR A 32 -12.69 -3.64 -9.45
N THR A 33 -13.09 -2.66 -8.63
CA THR A 33 -14.42 -2.05 -8.70
C THR A 33 -14.49 -0.95 -9.76
N LYS A 34 -15.72 -0.67 -10.24
CA LYS A 34 -15.95 0.43 -11.20
C LYS A 34 -15.58 1.79 -10.60
N ARG A 35 -15.85 2.01 -9.31
CA ARG A 35 -15.53 3.26 -8.58
C ARG A 35 -14.03 3.51 -8.55
N THR A 36 -13.24 2.54 -8.13
CA THR A 36 -11.77 2.66 -8.06
C THR A 36 -11.16 2.97 -9.42
N ARG A 37 -11.63 2.26 -10.46
CA ARG A 37 -11.17 2.50 -11.84
C ARG A 37 -11.51 3.91 -12.32
N SER A 38 -12.76 4.35 -12.12
CA SER A 38 -13.21 5.69 -12.50
C SER A 38 -12.42 6.79 -11.79
N ASN A 39 -12.21 6.67 -10.48
CA ASN A 39 -11.42 7.63 -9.70
C ASN A 39 -9.97 7.73 -10.19
N ALA A 40 -9.34 6.60 -10.50
CA ALA A 40 -7.98 6.60 -11.04
C ALA A 40 -7.89 7.34 -12.39
N GLU A 41 -8.82 7.06 -13.32
CA GLU A 41 -8.85 7.69 -14.64
C GLU A 41 -9.06 9.20 -14.53
N ILE A 42 -10.06 9.63 -13.74
CA ILE A 42 -10.37 11.05 -13.57
C ILE A 42 -9.22 11.78 -12.89
N LEU A 43 -8.66 11.23 -11.81
CA LEU A 43 -7.53 11.84 -11.10
C LEU A 43 -6.31 12.01 -12.03
N CYS A 44 -6.00 11.02 -12.84
CA CYS A 44 -4.91 11.12 -13.82
C CYS A 44 -5.15 12.23 -14.85
N GLY A 45 -6.38 12.37 -15.33
CA GLY A 45 -6.78 13.46 -16.24
C GLY A 45 -6.59 14.84 -15.59
N GLU A 46 -7.09 15.03 -14.37
CA GLU A 46 -6.94 16.29 -13.61
C GLU A 46 -5.47 16.66 -13.33
N LEU A 47 -4.63 15.67 -13.07
CA LEU A 47 -3.19 15.87 -12.82
C LEU A 47 -2.37 16.01 -14.10
N GLY A 48 -2.95 15.76 -15.26
CA GLY A 48 -2.29 15.84 -16.56
C GLY A 48 -1.18 14.82 -16.76
N VAL A 49 -1.34 13.63 -16.19
CA VAL A 49 -0.38 12.52 -16.33
C VAL A 49 -0.79 11.58 -17.46
N SER A 50 0.18 10.85 -18.02
CA SER A 50 -0.12 9.77 -18.95
C SER A 50 -0.85 8.64 -18.22
N PHE A 51 -1.94 8.11 -18.82
CA PHE A 51 -2.75 7.06 -18.23
C PHE A 51 -2.89 5.88 -19.18
N GLN A 52 -2.71 4.67 -18.65
CA GLN A 52 -2.86 3.44 -19.41
C GLN A 52 -3.66 2.40 -18.62
N GLU A 53 -4.64 1.75 -19.27
CA GLU A 53 -5.31 0.56 -18.74
C GLU A 53 -4.72 -0.70 -19.38
N ILE A 54 -4.30 -1.66 -18.54
CA ILE A 54 -3.85 -2.99 -18.96
C ILE A 54 -4.73 -4.03 -18.26
N ARG A 55 -5.54 -4.75 -19.04
CA ARG A 55 -6.41 -5.81 -18.52
C ARG A 55 -5.63 -7.10 -18.36
N ILE A 56 -5.28 -7.43 -17.12
CA ILE A 56 -4.40 -8.58 -16.81
C ILE A 56 -5.13 -9.90 -16.60
N ALA A 57 -6.46 -9.92 -16.65
CA ALA A 57 -7.23 -11.14 -16.33
C ALA A 57 -6.85 -12.36 -17.18
N ASN A 58 -6.56 -12.18 -18.48
CA ASN A 58 -6.13 -13.29 -19.34
C ASN A 58 -4.75 -13.80 -18.99
N THR A 59 -3.79 -12.91 -18.68
CA THR A 59 -2.45 -13.28 -18.22
C THR A 59 -2.51 -14.06 -16.91
N VAL A 60 -3.34 -13.60 -15.96
CA VAL A 60 -3.57 -14.30 -14.68
C VAL A 60 -4.17 -15.68 -14.91
N ARG A 61 -5.18 -15.82 -15.79
CA ARG A 61 -5.77 -17.13 -16.10
C ARG A 61 -4.78 -18.10 -16.74
N SER A 62 -3.95 -17.59 -17.68
CA SER A 62 -2.89 -18.43 -18.27
C SER A 62 -1.93 -18.92 -17.20
N HIS A 63 -1.50 -18.03 -16.31
CA HIS A 63 -0.63 -18.39 -15.19
C HIS A 63 -1.30 -19.41 -14.25
N PHE A 64 -2.58 -19.25 -13.93
CA PHE A 64 -3.31 -20.20 -13.09
C PHE A 64 -3.40 -21.58 -13.76
N ALA A 65 -3.65 -21.61 -15.08
CA ALA A 65 -3.65 -22.87 -15.83
C ALA A 65 -2.29 -23.58 -15.78
N ASP A 66 -1.19 -22.83 -15.93
CA ASP A 66 0.18 -23.37 -15.90
C ASP A 66 0.54 -24.02 -14.56
N ILE A 67 0.06 -23.46 -13.44
CA ILE A 67 0.35 -23.96 -12.09
C ILE A 67 -0.76 -24.85 -11.51
N GLY A 68 -1.83 -25.11 -12.27
CA GLY A 68 -2.97 -25.93 -11.82
C GLY A 68 -3.83 -25.29 -10.74
N GLN A 69 -3.87 -23.94 -10.66
CA GLN A 69 -4.73 -23.20 -9.73
C GLN A 69 -6.15 -23.13 -10.28
N ASP A 70 -7.14 -23.56 -9.50
CA ASP A 70 -8.54 -23.37 -9.81
C ASP A 70 -8.97 -21.91 -9.54
N GLU A 71 -9.50 -21.21 -10.55
CA GLU A 71 -9.97 -19.83 -10.46
C GLU A 71 -11.11 -19.65 -9.42
N THR A 72 -11.82 -20.71 -9.07
CA THR A 72 -12.90 -20.68 -8.07
C THR A 72 -12.40 -20.74 -6.63
N VAL A 73 -11.13 -21.15 -6.42
CA VAL A 73 -10.50 -21.22 -5.10
C VAL A 73 -9.85 -19.88 -4.76
N LEU A 74 -10.54 -19.07 -3.98
CA LEU A 74 -10.14 -17.70 -3.61
C LEU A 74 -9.16 -17.71 -2.42
N ASP A 75 -8.02 -18.36 -2.58
CA ASP A 75 -6.97 -18.50 -1.58
C ASP A 75 -5.83 -17.48 -1.77
N VAL A 76 -4.76 -17.64 -0.98
CA VAL A 76 -3.56 -16.80 -1.07
C VAL A 76 -2.85 -16.90 -2.43
N THR A 77 -2.96 -18.03 -3.14
CA THR A 77 -2.40 -18.22 -4.48
C THR A 77 -3.17 -17.37 -5.49
N PHE A 78 -4.49 -17.36 -5.39
CA PHE A 78 -5.37 -16.52 -6.21
C PHE A 78 -5.06 -15.01 -6.02
N GLU A 79 -4.90 -14.56 -4.76
CA GLU A 79 -4.56 -13.17 -4.47
C GLU A 79 -3.15 -12.82 -4.97
N ASN A 80 -2.15 -13.61 -4.59
CA ASN A 80 -0.74 -13.34 -4.90
C ASN A 80 -0.42 -13.44 -6.39
N GLY A 81 -1.07 -14.34 -7.13
CA GLY A 81 -0.90 -14.47 -8.58
C GLY A 81 -1.23 -13.17 -9.29
N GLN A 82 -2.36 -12.54 -8.96
CA GLN A 82 -2.76 -11.25 -9.52
C GLN A 82 -1.76 -10.12 -9.18
N ALA A 83 -1.30 -10.06 -7.93
CA ALA A 83 -0.34 -9.04 -7.49
C ALA A 83 1.01 -9.17 -8.22
N ARG A 84 1.49 -10.41 -8.44
CA ARG A 84 2.74 -10.66 -9.17
C ARG A 84 2.65 -10.34 -10.65
N VAL A 85 1.52 -10.66 -11.30
CA VAL A 85 1.29 -10.28 -12.70
C VAL A 85 1.30 -8.76 -12.86
N ARG A 86 0.70 -8.00 -11.93
CA ARG A 86 0.79 -6.53 -11.96
C ARG A 86 2.24 -6.04 -11.90
N THR A 87 3.06 -6.64 -11.06
CA THR A 87 4.47 -6.28 -10.94
C THR A 87 5.25 -6.64 -12.20
N LEU A 88 5.01 -7.81 -12.78
CA LEU A 88 5.60 -8.24 -14.05
C LEU A 88 5.34 -7.19 -15.15
N GLU A 89 4.07 -6.83 -15.36
CA GLU A 89 3.67 -5.85 -16.36
C GLU A 89 4.34 -4.48 -16.15
N LEU A 90 4.41 -4.00 -14.89
CA LEU A 90 5.04 -2.71 -14.59
C LEU A 90 6.55 -2.72 -14.83
N MET A 91 7.25 -3.79 -14.46
CA MET A 91 8.71 -3.90 -14.66
C MET A 91 9.07 -3.96 -16.15
N ASP A 92 8.33 -4.73 -16.95
CA ASP A 92 8.55 -4.82 -18.39
C ASP A 92 8.15 -3.51 -19.10
N LEU A 93 7.11 -2.83 -18.62
CA LEU A 93 6.73 -1.52 -19.11
C LEU A 93 7.84 -0.48 -18.87
N ALA A 94 8.43 -0.49 -17.67
CA ALA A 94 9.57 0.37 -17.34
C ALA A 94 10.77 0.09 -18.25
N ASN A 95 11.10 -1.16 -18.52
CA ASN A 95 12.15 -1.53 -19.47
C ASN A 95 11.86 -1.00 -20.88
N ARG A 96 10.62 -1.18 -21.36
CA ARG A 96 10.21 -0.74 -22.69
C ARG A 96 10.25 0.77 -22.87
N THR A 97 9.96 1.53 -21.82
CA THR A 97 9.89 3.00 -21.87
C THR A 97 11.16 3.69 -21.39
N GLY A 98 12.14 2.96 -20.88
CA GLY A 98 13.34 3.53 -20.24
C GLY A 98 13.02 4.27 -18.93
N GLY A 99 11.92 3.90 -18.29
CA GLY A 99 11.43 4.46 -17.03
C GLY A 99 11.86 3.67 -15.80
N LEU A 100 11.29 4.02 -14.66
CA LEU A 100 11.42 3.28 -13.41
C LEU A 100 10.04 3.07 -12.75
N VAL A 101 9.90 1.95 -12.04
CA VAL A 101 8.68 1.67 -11.28
C VAL A 101 8.76 2.36 -9.93
N VAL A 102 7.81 3.30 -9.70
CA VAL A 102 7.63 3.96 -8.40
C VAL A 102 6.74 3.10 -7.51
N GLY A 103 7.30 2.63 -6.40
CA GLY A 103 6.59 1.82 -5.41
C GLY A 103 5.60 2.63 -4.60
N THR A 104 4.47 2.02 -4.29
CA THR A 104 3.35 2.66 -3.60
C THR A 104 3.13 2.13 -2.18
N GLY A 105 3.83 1.06 -1.79
CA GLY A 105 3.77 0.48 -0.45
C GLY A 105 4.23 1.47 0.62
N ASP A 106 3.54 1.48 1.75
CA ASP A 106 3.83 2.39 2.86
C ASP A 106 4.51 1.68 4.06
N LEU A 107 4.92 2.46 5.04
CA LEU A 107 5.64 1.98 6.21
C LEU A 107 4.83 0.96 7.02
N SER A 108 3.52 1.13 7.15
CA SER A 108 2.65 0.24 7.91
C SER A 108 2.50 -1.12 7.22
N GLU A 109 2.37 -1.13 5.89
CA GLU A 109 2.35 -2.35 5.09
C GLU A 109 3.68 -3.12 5.22
N LEU A 110 4.80 -2.40 5.20
CA LEU A 110 6.13 -3.01 5.43
C LEU A 110 6.28 -3.58 6.84
N ALA A 111 5.78 -2.89 7.87
CA ALA A 111 5.83 -3.35 9.25
C ALA A 111 5.04 -4.65 9.44
N LEU A 112 3.82 -4.69 8.90
CA LEU A 112 2.90 -5.82 9.05
C LEU A 112 3.11 -6.94 8.01
N GLY A 113 3.99 -6.73 7.03
CA GLY A 113 4.15 -7.62 5.89
C GLY A 113 2.87 -7.75 5.06
N TRP A 114 2.01 -6.73 5.08
CA TRP A 114 0.75 -6.70 4.34
C TRP A 114 0.97 -6.30 2.89
N ALA A 115 1.73 -7.12 2.20
CA ALA A 115 2.02 -7.02 0.77
C ALA A 115 2.41 -8.40 0.24
N THR A 116 2.16 -8.65 -1.03
CA THR A 116 2.59 -9.88 -1.70
C THR A 116 4.08 -9.81 -1.97
N TYR A 117 4.83 -10.80 -1.44
CA TYR A 117 6.25 -10.94 -1.73
C TYR A 117 6.50 -11.10 -3.24
N ASN A 118 7.42 -10.31 -3.79
CA ASN A 118 7.66 -10.20 -5.24
C ASN A 118 6.41 -9.82 -6.07
N GLY A 119 5.45 -9.14 -5.43
CA GLY A 119 4.30 -8.52 -6.06
C GLY A 119 4.32 -7.02 -5.82
N ASP A 120 3.25 -6.49 -5.24
CA ASP A 120 3.11 -5.07 -4.86
C ASP A 120 4.15 -4.59 -3.83
N HIS A 121 4.83 -5.50 -3.18
CA HIS A 121 6.00 -5.27 -2.33
C HIS A 121 7.24 -4.78 -3.11
N MET A 122 7.34 -5.05 -4.41
CA MET A 122 8.52 -4.75 -5.23
C MET A 122 8.33 -3.52 -6.11
N SER A 123 9.40 -2.74 -6.22
CA SER A 123 9.51 -1.59 -7.13
C SER A 123 10.99 -1.24 -7.32
N MET A 124 11.27 -0.23 -8.13
CA MET A 124 12.63 0.28 -8.28
C MET A 124 12.95 1.39 -7.28
N TYR A 125 11.93 2.11 -6.78
CA TYR A 125 12.06 3.14 -5.75
C TYR A 125 10.76 3.30 -4.96
N GLY A 126 10.80 3.22 -3.63
CA GLY A 126 9.62 3.24 -2.76
C GLY A 126 9.38 4.61 -2.12
N VAL A 127 8.60 5.48 -2.74
CA VAL A 127 8.43 6.86 -2.24
C VAL A 127 7.69 6.96 -0.90
N ASN A 128 6.82 6.00 -0.59
CA ASN A 128 6.02 6.00 0.64
C ASN A 128 6.57 5.08 1.74
N ALA A 129 7.69 4.39 1.51
CA ALA A 129 8.17 3.32 2.39
C ALA A 129 8.51 3.75 3.83
N SER A 130 8.65 5.04 4.09
CA SER A 130 8.83 5.59 5.44
C SER A 130 7.67 6.47 5.92
N VAL A 131 6.51 6.41 5.23
CA VAL A 131 5.28 7.15 5.59
C VAL A 131 4.24 6.15 6.11
N PRO A 132 3.80 6.25 7.38
CA PRO A 132 2.78 5.34 7.91
C PRO A 132 1.40 5.58 7.26
N LYS A 133 0.56 4.56 7.22
CA LYS A 133 -0.77 4.59 6.56
C LYS A 133 -1.65 5.73 7.05
N THR A 134 -1.64 6.00 8.33
CA THR A 134 -2.40 7.12 8.91
C THR A 134 -1.92 8.46 8.36
N LEU A 135 -0.60 8.68 8.29
CA LEU A 135 -0.04 9.90 7.72
C LEU A 135 -0.29 10.01 6.20
N VAL A 136 -0.30 8.89 5.47
CA VAL A 136 -0.69 8.89 4.04
C VAL A 136 -2.05 9.55 3.84
N ARG A 137 -3.04 9.21 4.69
CA ARG A 137 -4.38 9.81 4.61
C ARG A 137 -4.38 11.31 4.84
N TYR A 138 -3.70 11.78 5.88
CA TYR A 138 -3.55 13.21 6.17
C TYR A 138 -2.85 13.99 5.05
N LEU A 139 -1.80 13.42 4.48
CA LEU A 139 -1.08 14.05 3.36
C LEU A 139 -1.94 14.14 2.10
N VAL A 140 -2.72 13.11 1.79
CA VAL A 140 -3.66 13.16 0.65
C VAL A 140 -4.76 14.19 0.90
N ASP A 141 -5.32 14.28 2.11
CA ASP A 141 -6.32 15.27 2.47
C ASP A 141 -5.77 16.71 2.40
N TYR A 142 -4.54 16.91 2.90
CA TYR A 142 -3.84 18.19 2.80
C TYR A 142 -3.67 18.63 1.33
N VAL A 143 -3.19 17.72 0.47
CA VAL A 143 -3.00 18.03 -0.97
C VAL A 143 -4.34 18.23 -1.66
N ALA A 144 -5.40 17.53 -1.25
CA ALA A 144 -6.74 17.78 -1.76
C ALA A 144 -7.17 19.24 -1.54
N GLY A 145 -7.02 19.74 -0.32
CA GLY A 145 -7.33 21.15 -0.01
C GLY A 145 -6.40 22.16 -0.72
N GLU A 146 -5.12 21.80 -0.99
CA GLU A 146 -4.18 22.64 -1.75
C GLU A 146 -4.58 22.76 -3.23
N LEU A 147 -5.04 21.66 -3.85
CA LEU A 147 -5.39 21.62 -5.27
C LEU A 147 -6.80 22.16 -5.56
N GLY A 148 -7.75 21.90 -4.66
CA GLY A 148 -9.13 22.37 -4.79
C GLY A 148 -9.91 21.76 -5.96
N GLY A 149 -11.14 22.25 -6.16
CA GLY A 149 -12.00 21.92 -7.29
C GLY A 149 -12.27 20.42 -7.45
N ARG A 150 -12.32 19.95 -8.70
CA ARG A 150 -12.62 18.56 -9.01
C ARG A 150 -11.56 17.58 -8.49
N THR A 151 -10.29 18.00 -8.44
CA THR A 151 -9.22 17.17 -7.89
C THR A 151 -9.45 16.90 -6.41
N GLU A 152 -9.87 17.91 -5.63
CA GLU A 152 -10.23 17.75 -4.22
C GLU A 152 -11.37 16.75 -4.03
N GLU A 153 -12.45 16.89 -4.80
CA GLU A 153 -13.60 15.98 -4.73
C GLU A 153 -13.19 14.52 -4.93
N ILE A 154 -12.36 14.24 -5.94
CA ILE A 154 -11.90 12.89 -6.24
C ILE A 154 -10.96 12.37 -5.16
N LEU A 155 -10.03 13.18 -4.66
CA LEU A 155 -9.11 12.78 -3.60
C LEU A 155 -9.87 12.46 -2.30
N ARG A 156 -10.92 13.23 -1.96
CA ARG A 156 -11.79 12.93 -0.83
C ARG A 156 -12.59 11.64 -1.04
N ASP A 157 -13.10 11.39 -2.25
CA ASP A 157 -13.78 10.12 -2.56
C ASP A 157 -12.84 8.91 -2.46
N VAL A 158 -11.56 9.08 -2.83
CA VAL A 158 -10.52 8.05 -2.61
C VAL A 158 -10.30 7.81 -1.12
N LEU A 159 -10.25 8.87 -0.29
CA LEU A 159 -10.09 8.76 1.16
C LEU A 159 -11.29 8.10 1.84
N ASP A 160 -12.49 8.27 1.32
CA ASP A 160 -13.73 7.66 1.80
C ASP A 160 -13.90 6.20 1.33
N THR A 161 -13.02 5.73 0.44
CA THR A 161 -13.02 4.34 0.01
C THR A 161 -12.31 3.47 1.06
N PRO A 162 -12.93 2.38 1.54
CA PRO A 162 -12.29 1.46 2.50
C PRO A 162 -10.99 0.89 1.94
N VAL A 163 -9.96 0.81 2.78
CA VAL A 163 -8.68 0.21 2.39
C VAL A 163 -8.87 -1.28 2.10
N SER A 164 -8.54 -1.69 0.87
CA SER A 164 -8.66 -3.07 0.40
C SER A 164 -7.56 -3.37 -0.62
N PRO A 165 -7.05 -4.61 -0.66
CA PRO A 165 -6.15 -5.03 -1.72
C PRO A 165 -6.85 -5.21 -3.08
N GLU A 166 -8.20 -5.22 -3.12
CA GLU A 166 -9.02 -5.41 -4.33
C GLU A 166 -8.60 -6.63 -5.18
N LEU A 167 -8.25 -7.73 -4.52
CA LEU A 167 -7.81 -8.97 -5.17
C LEU A 167 -8.94 -10.02 -5.24
N LEU A 168 -9.88 -9.98 -4.29
CA LEU A 168 -11.06 -10.85 -4.29
C LEU A 168 -12.20 -10.21 -5.09
N PRO A 169 -12.99 -11.01 -5.81
CA PRO A 169 -14.19 -10.52 -6.50
C PRO A 169 -15.10 -9.74 -5.53
N PRO A 170 -15.78 -8.68 -5.99
CA PRO A 170 -16.73 -7.96 -5.18
C PRO A 170 -17.88 -8.88 -4.74
N ASP A 171 -18.54 -8.51 -3.64
CA ASP A 171 -19.72 -9.22 -3.15
C ASP A 171 -20.90 -9.15 -4.15
N ALA A 172 -21.98 -9.83 -3.86
CA ALA A 172 -23.20 -9.86 -4.69
C ALA A 172 -23.81 -8.47 -4.94
N ASN A 173 -23.45 -7.46 -4.14
CA ASN A 173 -23.91 -6.07 -4.26
C ASN A 173 -22.86 -5.18 -4.95
N GLY A 174 -21.77 -5.74 -5.47
CA GLY A 174 -20.69 -5.01 -6.11
C GLY A 174 -19.81 -4.22 -5.15
N LYS A 175 -19.88 -4.51 -3.83
CA LYS A 175 -19.05 -3.86 -2.80
C LYS A 175 -17.75 -4.63 -2.58
N ILE A 176 -16.75 -3.93 -2.04
CA ILE A 176 -15.46 -4.51 -1.65
C ILE A 176 -15.69 -5.67 -0.67
N ALA A 177 -15.32 -6.88 -1.08
CA ALA A 177 -15.52 -8.11 -0.29
C ALA A 177 -14.57 -8.22 0.91
N GLN A 178 -13.42 -7.51 0.88
CA GLN A 178 -12.37 -7.64 1.88
C GLN A 178 -11.88 -6.26 2.33
N LYS A 179 -12.13 -5.91 3.58
CA LYS A 179 -11.52 -4.73 4.19
C LYS A 179 -10.27 -5.14 4.97
N THR A 180 -9.17 -4.42 4.73
CA THR A 180 -7.88 -4.71 5.33
C THR A 180 -7.95 -4.67 6.86
N GLU A 181 -8.52 -3.63 7.45
CA GLU A 181 -8.57 -3.45 8.91
C GLU A 181 -9.43 -4.48 9.65
N GLU A 182 -10.37 -5.13 8.97
CA GLU A 182 -11.10 -6.27 9.56
C GLU A 182 -10.21 -7.50 9.75
N LYS A 183 -9.18 -7.66 8.91
CA LYS A 183 -8.23 -8.79 8.96
C LYS A 183 -7.03 -8.54 9.86
N ILE A 184 -6.44 -7.37 9.77
CA ILE A 184 -5.18 -7.07 10.47
C ILE A 184 -5.33 -6.12 11.65
N GLY A 185 -6.48 -5.48 11.82
CA GLY A 185 -6.74 -4.46 12.84
C GLY A 185 -6.56 -3.02 12.37
N PRO A 186 -6.93 -2.04 13.22
CA PRO A 186 -6.86 -0.63 12.91
C PRO A 186 -5.43 -0.14 12.67
N TYR A 187 -5.18 0.52 11.54
CA TYR A 187 -3.87 1.09 11.24
C TYR A 187 -3.40 2.12 12.27
N GLU A 188 -4.31 2.86 12.89
CA GLU A 188 -3.92 3.83 13.91
C GLU A 188 -3.25 3.19 15.15
N LEU A 189 -3.70 1.98 15.55
CA LEU A 189 -3.02 1.22 16.61
C LEU A 189 -1.67 0.69 16.13
N HIS A 190 -1.61 0.16 14.92
CA HIS A 190 -0.35 -0.38 14.36
C HIS A 190 0.71 0.71 14.18
N ASP A 191 0.32 1.89 13.68
CA ASP A 191 1.25 3.00 13.48
C ASP A 191 1.73 3.56 14.83
N PHE A 192 0.87 3.58 15.84
CA PHE A 192 1.25 3.92 17.21
C PHE A 192 2.26 2.91 17.78
N PHE A 193 1.99 1.61 17.66
CA PHE A 193 2.91 0.57 18.13
C PHE A 193 4.24 0.64 17.38
N LEU A 194 4.20 0.76 16.06
CA LEU A 194 5.38 0.85 15.22
C LEU A 194 6.29 2.01 15.63
N TYR A 195 5.72 3.20 15.81
CA TYR A 195 6.47 4.38 16.19
C TYR A 195 7.18 4.17 17.54
N HIS A 196 6.44 3.77 18.54
CA HIS A 196 6.98 3.62 19.89
C HIS A 196 7.92 2.42 20.04
N PHE A 197 7.67 1.34 19.33
CA PHE A 197 8.51 0.16 19.31
C PHE A 197 9.86 0.44 18.63
N VAL A 198 9.84 0.95 17.41
CA VAL A 198 11.06 1.16 16.63
C VAL A 198 11.86 2.38 17.12
N ARG A 199 11.17 3.48 17.44
CA ARG A 199 11.84 4.73 17.84
C ARG A 199 12.43 4.69 19.23
N PHE A 200 11.75 4.04 20.17
CA PHE A 200 12.08 4.09 21.59
C PHE A 200 12.44 2.72 22.20
N GLY A 201 12.21 1.64 21.47
CA GLY A 201 12.48 0.28 21.97
C GLY A 201 11.57 -0.12 23.13
N PHE A 202 10.34 0.41 23.18
CA PHE A 202 9.42 0.08 24.26
C PHE A 202 8.97 -1.38 24.17
N ASP A 203 8.94 -2.04 25.31
CA ASP A 203 8.43 -3.39 25.45
C ASP A 203 6.90 -3.46 25.33
N ARG A 204 6.39 -4.68 25.26
CA ARG A 204 4.97 -4.94 25.06
C ARG A 204 4.08 -4.28 26.13
N GLU A 205 4.46 -4.38 27.41
CA GLU A 205 3.64 -3.85 28.50
C GLU A 205 3.55 -2.33 28.44
N LYS A 206 4.67 -1.67 28.21
CA LYS A 206 4.73 -0.22 28.08
C LYS A 206 3.95 0.27 26.84
N LEU A 207 4.04 -0.45 25.72
CA LEU A 207 3.24 -0.13 24.53
C LEU A 207 1.73 -0.22 24.82
N ALA A 208 1.30 -1.26 25.52
CA ALA A 208 -0.11 -1.43 25.86
C ALA A 208 -0.64 -0.32 26.79
N ILE A 209 0.13 0.03 27.85
CA ILE A 209 -0.24 1.11 28.78
C ILE A 209 -0.32 2.47 28.06
N LEU A 210 0.64 2.76 27.20
CA LEU A 210 0.66 4.01 26.44
C LEU A 210 -0.50 4.08 25.44
N ALA A 211 -0.79 2.97 24.75
CA ALA A 211 -1.91 2.91 23.83
C ALA A 211 -3.26 3.07 24.54
N GLU A 212 -3.45 2.44 25.70
CA GLU A 212 -4.65 2.60 26.52
C GLU A 212 -4.90 4.07 26.87
N LYS A 213 -3.85 4.81 27.23
CA LYS A 213 -3.94 6.24 27.48
C LYS A 213 -4.18 7.09 26.23
N ALA A 214 -3.50 6.76 25.12
CA ALA A 214 -3.59 7.54 23.89
C ALA A 214 -4.95 7.38 23.18
N PHE A 215 -5.57 6.23 23.35
CA PHE A 215 -6.86 5.87 22.72
C PHE A 215 -7.98 5.69 23.73
N ASP A 216 -7.89 6.36 24.88
CA ASP A 216 -8.92 6.31 25.92
C ASP A 216 -10.31 6.61 25.34
N GLY A 217 -11.30 5.80 25.71
CA GLY A 217 -12.67 5.87 25.20
C GLY A 217 -12.86 5.36 23.73
N ARG A 218 -11.78 4.95 23.03
CA ARG A 218 -11.84 4.41 21.65
C ARG A 218 -11.60 2.91 21.59
N TYR A 219 -10.62 2.43 22.32
CA TYR A 219 -10.26 1.01 22.40
C TYR A 219 -10.07 0.59 23.86
N ASP A 220 -10.67 -0.53 24.23
CA ASP A 220 -10.44 -1.17 25.51
C ASP A 220 -9.11 -1.93 25.56
N ARG A 221 -8.63 -2.23 26.76
CA ARG A 221 -7.37 -2.95 26.97
C ARG A 221 -7.33 -4.32 26.26
N PRO A 222 -8.37 -5.16 26.28
CA PRO A 222 -8.38 -6.42 25.54
C PRO A 222 -8.20 -6.25 24.03
N THR A 223 -8.81 -5.24 23.43
CA THR A 223 -8.67 -4.91 22.00
C THR A 223 -7.23 -4.47 21.69
N ILE A 224 -6.65 -3.61 22.53
CA ILE A 224 -5.26 -3.16 22.40
C ILE A 224 -4.30 -4.36 22.49
N ASP A 225 -4.44 -5.22 23.50
CA ASP A 225 -3.59 -6.39 23.69
C ASP A 225 -3.69 -7.39 22.54
N ARG A 226 -4.87 -7.59 21.98
CA ARG A 226 -5.10 -8.41 20.77
C ARG A 226 -4.30 -7.88 19.58
N TRP A 227 -4.46 -6.61 19.25
CA TRP A 227 -3.82 -6.03 18.07
C TRP A 227 -2.32 -5.78 18.26
N LEU A 228 -1.87 -5.53 19.49
CA LEU A 228 -0.44 -5.49 19.80
C LEU A 228 0.21 -6.86 19.63
N THR A 229 -0.46 -7.94 20.04
CA THR A 229 0.03 -9.31 19.82
C THR A 229 0.13 -9.60 18.31
N GLU A 230 -0.88 -9.25 17.53
CA GLU A 230 -0.88 -9.43 16.08
C GLU A 230 0.19 -8.55 15.41
N PHE A 231 0.37 -7.29 15.84
CA PHE A 231 1.44 -6.42 15.37
C PHE A 231 2.81 -7.04 15.56
N LEU A 232 3.15 -7.46 16.77
CA LEU A 232 4.46 -8.06 17.08
C LEU A 232 4.67 -9.35 16.27
N ARG A 233 3.67 -10.24 16.23
CA ARG A 233 3.73 -11.47 15.45
C ARG A 233 4.02 -11.17 13.98
N ARG A 234 3.25 -10.28 13.35
CA ARG A 234 3.43 -9.92 11.94
C ARG A 234 4.76 -9.23 11.70
N PHE A 235 5.15 -8.33 12.58
CA PHE A 235 6.40 -7.59 12.46
C PHE A 235 7.60 -8.54 12.34
N PHE A 236 7.69 -9.54 13.20
CA PHE A 236 8.81 -10.48 13.18
C PHE A 236 8.73 -11.47 12.03
N ILE A 237 7.63 -12.18 11.82
CA ILE A 237 7.50 -13.17 10.74
C ILE A 237 7.62 -12.57 9.33
N SER A 238 7.46 -11.27 9.18
CA SER A 238 7.54 -10.57 7.90
C SER A 238 8.91 -9.96 7.61
N GLN A 239 9.91 -10.20 8.46
CA GLN A 239 11.25 -9.65 8.28
C GLN A 239 11.86 -10.00 6.92
N PHE A 240 11.66 -11.23 6.42
CA PHE A 240 12.17 -11.64 5.12
C PHE A 240 11.69 -10.74 3.97
N LYS A 241 10.47 -10.18 4.06
CA LYS A 241 9.95 -9.24 3.08
C LYS A 241 10.70 -7.92 3.12
N ARG A 242 11.05 -7.44 4.32
CA ARG A 242 11.79 -6.18 4.50
C ARG A 242 13.23 -6.25 4.07
N SER A 243 13.84 -7.44 4.13
CA SER A 243 15.26 -7.63 3.75
C SER A 243 15.55 -7.26 2.30
N CYS A 244 14.56 -7.25 1.43
CA CYS A 244 14.71 -6.98 -0.01
C CYS A 244 13.88 -5.80 -0.52
N ILE A 245 13.42 -4.91 0.35
CA ILE A 245 12.68 -3.71 -0.10
C ILE A 245 13.57 -2.77 -0.92
N PRO A 246 12.99 -2.04 -1.88
CA PRO A 246 13.72 -1.06 -2.68
C PRO A 246 14.22 0.12 -1.84
N ASP A 247 15.09 0.93 -2.44
CA ASP A 247 15.49 2.21 -1.87
C ASP A 247 14.32 3.17 -1.74
N SER A 248 14.39 4.02 -0.71
CA SER A 248 13.33 4.95 -0.38
C SER A 248 13.87 6.17 0.38
N PRO A 249 13.17 7.31 0.34
CA PRO A 249 13.51 8.43 1.21
C PRO A 249 13.10 8.12 2.64
N LYS A 250 13.89 8.60 3.60
CA LYS A 250 13.49 8.65 5.01
C LYS A 250 12.77 9.97 5.27
N VAL A 251 11.45 9.91 5.37
CA VAL A 251 10.60 11.11 5.58
C VAL A 251 10.48 11.45 7.06
N GLY A 252 10.19 10.45 7.90
CA GLY A 252 10.02 10.60 9.34
C GLY A 252 11.23 10.10 10.16
N SER A 253 11.03 10.02 11.48
CA SER A 253 12.04 9.49 12.41
C SER A 253 12.11 7.96 12.45
N VAL A 254 11.13 7.27 11.87
CA VAL A 254 11.05 5.81 11.77
C VAL A 254 11.14 5.38 10.31
N SER A 255 11.99 4.39 10.05
CA SER A 255 12.11 3.71 8.77
C SER A 255 12.48 2.25 9.04
N LEU A 256 12.15 1.38 8.11
CA LEU A 256 12.45 -0.06 8.19
C LEU A 256 13.42 -0.50 7.08
N SER A 257 14.19 0.44 6.53
CA SER A 257 15.19 0.12 5.51
C SER A 257 16.27 -0.81 6.07
N PRO A 258 16.53 -1.97 5.42
CA PRO A 258 17.57 -2.91 5.86
C PRO A 258 18.98 -2.36 5.64
N ARG A 259 19.12 -1.27 4.91
CA ARG A 259 20.42 -0.66 4.57
C ARG A 259 20.98 0.23 5.66
N GLY A 260 20.19 0.55 6.70
CA GLY A 260 20.69 1.39 7.78
C GLY A 260 19.76 1.56 8.98
N ASP A 261 18.45 1.48 8.79
CA ASP A 261 17.48 1.82 9.83
C ASP A 261 17.04 0.61 10.67
N TRP A 262 16.76 -0.53 10.01
CA TRP A 262 16.31 -1.75 10.68
C TRP A 262 16.99 -2.98 10.11
N ARG A 263 18.06 -3.40 10.74
CA ARG A 263 18.83 -4.61 10.38
C ARG A 263 18.47 -5.75 11.29
N MET A 264 17.97 -6.83 10.71
CA MET A 264 17.54 -8.01 11.43
C MET A 264 17.66 -9.24 10.52
N PRO A 265 18.00 -10.42 11.03
CA PRO A 265 17.96 -11.65 10.26
C PRO A 265 16.56 -11.90 9.68
N SER A 266 16.49 -12.49 8.50
CA SER A 266 15.21 -12.74 7.81
C SER A 266 14.37 -13.85 8.45
N ASP A 267 14.97 -14.64 9.29
CA ASP A 267 14.42 -15.79 10.02
C ASP A 267 14.18 -15.49 11.51
N ALA A 268 14.13 -14.21 11.89
CA ALA A 268 13.97 -13.77 13.28
C ALA A 268 12.54 -13.93 13.80
#